data_a6b30a7cb913d59e83be7633e511d5a1
#
_entry.id   a6b30a7cb913d59e83be7633e511d5a1
#
_cell.length_a   1.000
_cell.length_b   1.000
_cell.length_c   1.000
_cell.angle_alpha   90.00
_cell.angle_beta   90.00
_cell.angle_gamma   90.00
#
_symmetry.space_group_name_H-M   'P 1'
#
loop_
_entity.id
_entity.type
_entity.pdbx_description
1 polymer ?
#
loop_
_entity_poly.entity_id
_entity_poly.type
_entity_poly.pdbx_seq_one_letter_code
_entity_poly.pdbx_strand_id
1 'polypeptide(L)'
;MKKVIVPFVILIGLSFSQKVFSQSKGSSGGSAPMQVGSVLINVGIGVGADYKGESYGTPFGFKVAAEFGLWDAGPGVIALGPELGGSFSNGNYYGGYSGNYTSNTFVIAGRGAWHCGWDVPGLDTYAGASAGIGFHHYSYYGYDGSNQVIPAFGGFIGGSYFIKPNFGFNAEAGFDITNFQVGVVFKIQ
;
A
#
# COMPACT_ATOMS: atom_id res chain seq x y z
N MET A 1 -6.24 -14.70 34.80
CA MET A 1 -4.87 -14.18 34.64
C MET A 1 -4.56 -14.14 33.13
N LYS A 2 -4.74 -13.01 32.46
CA LYS A 2 -4.44 -12.84 31.02
C LYS A 2 -3.21 -11.95 30.91
N LYS A 3 -2.08 -12.53 30.55
CA LYS A 3 -0.85 -11.78 30.31
C LYS A 3 -0.84 -11.22 28.90
N VAL A 4 -0.81 -9.92 28.81
CA VAL A 4 -0.64 -9.12 27.60
C VAL A 4 0.81 -9.28 27.14
N ILE A 5 1.01 -9.85 25.94
CA ILE A 5 2.29 -9.88 25.25
C ILE A 5 2.14 -9.03 24.00
N VAL A 6 2.28 -7.73 24.14
CA VAL A 6 2.47 -6.81 23.01
C VAL A 6 3.38 -5.71 23.51
N PRO A 7 4.69 -5.83 23.36
CA PRO A 7 5.46 -4.80 22.70
C PRO A 7 6.81 -5.30 22.12
N PHE A 8 6.85 -6.26 21.20
CA PHE A 8 8.15 -6.73 20.70
C PHE A 8 8.38 -6.48 19.20
N VAL A 9 7.42 -6.00 18.48
CA VAL A 9 7.53 -5.83 17.00
C VAL A 9 8.03 -4.44 16.58
N ILE A 10 7.94 -3.43 17.43
CA ILE A 10 8.27 -2.04 17.06
C ILE A 10 9.77 -1.72 17.15
N LEU A 11 10.57 -2.53 17.85
CA LEU A 11 11.98 -2.21 18.12
C LEU A 11 12.98 -2.71 17.07
N ILE A 12 12.56 -3.54 16.12
CA ILE A 12 13.45 -4.10 15.07
C ILE A 12 13.62 -3.11 13.89
N GLY A 13 12.71 -2.20 13.69
CA GLY A 13 12.75 -1.24 12.56
C GLY A 13 13.79 -0.12 12.67
N LEU A 14 14.33 0.17 13.86
CA LEU A 14 15.18 1.34 14.10
C LEU A 14 16.70 1.05 14.11
N SER A 15 17.10 -0.21 14.08
CA SER A 15 18.52 -0.59 14.19
C SER A 15 19.24 -0.74 12.84
N PHE A 16 18.53 -0.68 11.72
CA PHE A 16 19.12 -0.85 10.38
C PHE A 16 19.55 0.44 9.68
N SER A 17 19.35 1.61 10.29
CA SER A 17 19.46 2.88 9.60
C SER A 17 20.87 3.48 9.49
N GLN A 18 21.94 2.82 9.95
CA GLN A 18 23.24 3.49 10.00
C GLN A 18 24.33 2.94 9.05
N LYS A 19 24.12 1.88 8.29
CA LYS A 19 25.19 1.30 7.45
C LYS A 19 24.88 1.04 5.98
N VAL A 20 23.69 1.37 5.49
CA VAL A 20 23.30 1.10 4.08
C VAL A 20 23.56 2.30 3.17
N PHE A 21 23.89 3.47 3.69
CA PHE A 21 24.08 4.70 2.92
C PHE A 21 25.48 4.93 2.34
N SER A 22 26.31 3.89 2.25
CA SER A 22 27.62 4.06 1.61
C SER A 22 27.84 2.98 0.58
N GLN A 23 27.92 3.42 -0.66
CA GLN A 23 28.36 2.72 -1.88
C GLN A 23 27.30 1.90 -2.65
N SER A 24 26.73 2.55 -3.65
CA SER A 24 26.69 1.95 -4.98
C SER A 24 26.85 3.05 -6.02
N LYS A 25 28.04 3.18 -6.50
CA LYS A 25 28.35 3.90 -7.72
C LYS A 25 28.34 2.88 -8.83
N GLY A 26 27.34 2.92 -9.68
CA GLY A 26 27.40 2.16 -10.90
C GLY A 26 26.13 1.38 -11.19
N SER A 27 25.40 1.84 -12.07
CA SER A 27 24.95 1.13 -13.25
C SER A 27 24.28 2.14 -14.14
N SER A 28 24.85 2.37 -15.28
CA SER A 28 24.29 3.06 -16.41
C SER A 28 23.07 2.31 -16.92
N GLY A 29 21.94 2.57 -16.34
CA GLY A 29 20.63 2.31 -16.88
C GLY A 29 19.88 3.62 -16.76
N GLY A 30 19.09 4.00 -17.76
CA GLY A 30 18.37 5.27 -17.80
C GLY A 30 17.77 5.66 -16.47
N SER A 31 17.55 6.93 -16.26
CA SER A 31 17.20 7.56 -14.98
C SER A 31 15.87 7.07 -14.39
N ALA A 32 15.82 5.79 -14.00
CA ALA A 32 14.69 5.24 -13.26
C ALA A 32 14.52 6.03 -11.96
N PRO A 33 13.32 6.49 -11.63
CA PRO A 33 13.08 7.26 -10.42
C PRO A 33 13.44 6.50 -9.15
N MET A 34 13.15 5.20 -9.07
CA MET A 34 13.56 4.36 -7.96
C MET A 34 15.00 3.89 -8.15
N GLN A 35 15.83 4.17 -7.17
CA GLN A 35 17.22 3.75 -7.08
C GLN A 35 17.51 3.27 -5.65
N VAL A 36 18.59 2.53 -5.46
CA VAL A 36 19.05 2.18 -4.11
C VAL A 36 19.36 3.48 -3.34
N GLY A 37 18.78 3.59 -2.14
CA GLY A 37 18.85 4.79 -1.30
C GLY A 37 17.74 5.82 -1.55
N SER A 38 16.95 5.69 -2.63
CA SER A 38 15.77 6.56 -2.85
C SER A 38 14.62 6.18 -1.92
N VAL A 39 13.79 7.15 -1.59
CA VAL A 39 12.50 6.94 -0.91
C VAL A 39 11.39 7.48 -1.79
N LEU A 40 10.41 6.64 -2.11
CA LEU A 40 9.18 7.04 -2.78
C LEU A 40 8.03 7.04 -1.78
N ILE A 41 7.24 8.13 -1.76
CA ILE A 41 5.99 8.22 -1.00
C ILE A 41 4.85 8.29 -2.00
N ASN A 42 3.99 7.27 -1.98
CA ASN A 42 2.79 7.18 -2.80
C ASN A 42 1.56 7.54 -1.98
N VAL A 43 0.69 8.38 -2.52
CA VAL A 43 -0.62 8.73 -1.93
C VAL A 43 -1.66 8.58 -3.01
N GLY A 44 -2.64 7.70 -2.79
CA GLY A 44 -3.65 7.38 -3.79
C GLY A 44 -5.04 7.22 -3.21
N ILE A 45 -6.03 7.38 -4.08
CA ILE A 45 -7.44 7.11 -3.84
C ILE A 45 -7.97 6.22 -4.96
N GLY A 46 -8.98 5.42 -4.67
CA GLY A 46 -9.52 4.52 -5.69
C GLY A 46 -10.68 3.67 -5.20
N VAL A 47 -10.91 2.60 -5.94
CA VAL A 47 -11.88 1.56 -5.58
C VAL A 47 -11.25 0.68 -4.52
N GLY A 48 -11.87 0.57 -3.36
CA GLY A 48 -11.37 -0.21 -2.25
C GLY A 48 -11.57 -1.71 -2.43
N ALA A 49 -10.78 -2.50 -1.72
CA ALA A 49 -10.96 -3.93 -1.64
C ALA A 49 -12.03 -4.28 -0.61
N ASP A 50 -12.82 -5.29 -0.91
CA ASP A 50 -13.74 -5.90 0.03
C ASP A 50 -13.09 -7.15 0.64
N TYR A 51 -12.39 -6.97 1.75
CA TYR A 51 -11.65 -8.05 2.43
C TYR A 51 -12.53 -9.18 2.98
N LYS A 52 -13.83 -8.94 3.15
CA LYS A 52 -14.75 -9.89 3.77
C LYS A 52 -15.85 -10.38 2.85
N GLY A 53 -16.02 -9.78 1.65
CA GLY A 53 -17.15 -10.07 0.77
C GLY A 53 -18.50 -9.63 1.35
N GLU A 54 -18.49 -8.68 2.28
CA GLU A 54 -19.68 -8.20 3.00
C GLU A 54 -20.16 -6.83 2.50
N SER A 55 -19.64 -6.38 1.36
CA SER A 55 -19.94 -5.07 0.78
C SER A 55 -21.11 -5.15 -0.20
N TYR A 56 -22.11 -4.32 -0.02
CA TYR A 56 -23.24 -4.13 -0.94
C TYR A 56 -23.05 -2.88 -1.81
N GLY A 57 -21.85 -2.68 -2.34
CA GLY A 57 -21.52 -1.52 -3.17
C GLY A 57 -20.06 -1.54 -3.57
N THR A 58 -19.66 -0.58 -4.41
CA THR A 58 -18.25 -0.41 -4.76
C THR A 58 -17.54 0.35 -3.63
N PRO A 59 -16.63 -0.29 -2.89
CA PRO A 59 -15.91 0.39 -1.83
C PRO A 59 -15.03 1.53 -2.39
N PHE A 60 -15.00 2.65 -1.68
CA PHE A 60 -14.01 3.69 -1.88
C PHE A 60 -12.81 3.43 -0.98
N GLY A 61 -11.60 3.61 -1.49
CA GLY A 61 -10.38 3.41 -0.71
C GLY A 61 -9.37 4.53 -0.86
N PHE A 62 -8.51 4.64 0.12
CA PHE A 62 -7.28 5.45 0.04
C PHE A 62 -6.09 4.64 0.55
N LYS A 63 -4.90 4.98 0.05
CA LYS A 63 -3.66 4.33 0.45
C LYS A 63 -2.50 5.31 0.47
N VAL A 64 -1.63 5.16 1.47
CA VAL A 64 -0.35 5.85 1.59
C VAL A 64 0.72 4.78 1.80
N ALA A 65 1.76 4.83 1.00
CA ALA A 65 2.89 3.92 1.12
C ALA A 65 4.21 4.69 1.02
N ALA A 66 5.20 4.26 1.80
CA ALA A 66 6.58 4.71 1.68
C ALA A 66 7.45 3.51 1.31
N GLU A 67 8.25 3.64 0.24
CA GLU A 67 9.09 2.57 -0.28
C GLU A 67 10.54 3.02 -0.30
N PHE A 68 11.39 2.23 0.32
CA PHE A 68 12.84 2.47 0.42
C PHE A 68 13.55 1.55 -0.57
N GLY A 69 14.25 2.09 -1.55
CA GLY A 69 15.07 1.32 -2.49
C GLY A 69 16.26 0.70 -1.77
N LEU A 70 16.31 -0.62 -1.69
CA LEU A 70 17.29 -1.33 -0.85
C LEU A 70 18.33 -2.10 -1.64
N TRP A 71 17.93 -2.81 -2.69
CA TRP A 71 18.82 -3.69 -3.43
C TRP A 71 18.62 -3.59 -4.93
N ASP A 72 19.71 -3.59 -5.68
CA ASP A 72 19.65 -3.77 -7.13
C ASP A 72 19.21 -5.21 -7.44
N ALA A 73 18.30 -5.37 -8.40
CA ALA A 73 17.74 -6.63 -8.80
C ALA A 73 17.53 -6.67 -10.32
N GLY A 74 18.56 -7.12 -11.04
CA GLY A 74 18.58 -7.13 -12.50
C GLY A 74 18.48 -5.71 -13.06
N PRO A 75 17.50 -5.40 -13.96
CA PRO A 75 17.32 -4.06 -14.52
C PRO A 75 16.58 -3.10 -13.56
N GLY A 76 16.28 -3.53 -12.35
CA GLY A 76 15.45 -2.79 -11.41
C GLY A 76 15.97 -2.81 -9.98
N VAL A 77 15.14 -2.32 -9.07
CA VAL A 77 15.44 -2.16 -7.63
C VAL A 77 14.35 -2.81 -6.81
N ILE A 78 14.72 -3.58 -5.80
CA ILE A 78 13.80 -4.05 -4.78
C ILE A 78 13.68 -2.98 -3.70
N ALA A 79 12.43 -2.59 -3.42
CA ALA A 79 12.06 -1.67 -2.37
C ALA A 79 11.17 -2.34 -1.34
N LEU A 80 11.33 -1.93 -0.09
CA LEU A 80 10.45 -2.34 1.02
C LEU A 80 9.99 -1.10 1.80
N GLY A 81 8.82 -1.19 2.42
CA GLY A 81 8.37 -0.12 3.29
C GLY A 81 6.99 -0.32 3.90
N PRO A 82 6.53 0.62 4.73
CA PRO A 82 5.20 0.59 5.31
C PRO A 82 4.12 1.03 4.32
N GLU A 83 2.94 0.50 4.55
CA GLU A 83 1.71 0.85 3.84
C GLU A 83 0.57 1.02 4.83
N LEU A 84 -0.23 2.05 4.64
CA LEU A 84 -1.40 2.39 5.44
C LEU A 84 -2.55 2.74 4.52
N GLY A 85 -3.76 2.38 4.88
CA GLY A 85 -4.92 2.85 4.15
C GLY A 85 -6.24 2.34 4.70
N GLY A 86 -7.29 2.65 3.96
CA GLY A 86 -8.63 2.24 4.33
C GLY A 86 -9.53 2.02 3.14
N SER A 87 -10.49 1.13 3.32
CA SER A 87 -11.57 0.82 2.38
C SER A 87 -12.90 1.00 3.07
N PHE A 88 -13.82 1.73 2.43
CA PHE A 88 -15.10 2.13 2.99
C PHE A 88 -16.21 1.80 2.02
N SER A 89 -17.23 1.10 2.49
CA SER A 89 -18.41 0.78 1.72
C SER A 89 -19.67 1.08 2.51
N ASN A 90 -20.62 1.71 1.83
CA ASN A 90 -21.96 1.92 2.33
C ASN A 90 -22.95 1.42 1.28
N GLY A 91 -23.96 0.69 1.68
CA GLY A 91 -24.96 0.19 0.76
C GLY A 91 -26.32 0.01 1.42
N ASN A 92 -27.36 -0.11 0.58
CA ASN A 92 -28.69 -0.45 1.02
C ASN A 92 -29.01 -1.87 0.56
N TYR A 93 -29.42 -2.71 1.46
CA TYR A 93 -29.93 -4.03 1.14
C TYR A 93 -31.44 -3.93 0.84
N TYR A 94 -31.83 -4.39 -0.36
CA TYR A 94 -33.24 -4.47 -0.80
C TYR A 94 -33.66 -5.94 -0.82
N GLY A 95 -33.95 -6.49 0.34
CA GLY A 95 -34.51 -7.86 0.44
C GLY A 95 -35.39 -7.90 1.66
N GLY A 96 -36.70 -8.15 1.52
CA GLY A 96 -37.70 -8.30 2.59
C GLY A 96 -37.71 -7.32 3.77
N TYR A 97 -36.55 -6.81 4.16
CA TYR A 97 -36.29 -5.73 5.12
C TYR A 97 -35.22 -4.81 4.51
N SER A 98 -35.57 -3.55 4.23
CA SER A 98 -34.59 -2.55 3.79
C SER A 98 -33.74 -2.08 4.97
N GLY A 99 -32.43 -2.10 4.85
CA GLY A 99 -31.52 -1.63 5.89
C GLY A 99 -30.22 -1.06 5.31
N ASN A 100 -29.61 -0.14 6.06
CA ASN A 100 -28.30 0.40 5.73
C ASN A 100 -27.22 -0.56 6.21
N TYR A 101 -26.22 -0.73 5.35
CA TYR A 101 -25.03 -1.52 5.61
C TYR A 101 -23.80 -0.62 5.53
N THR A 102 -22.89 -0.74 6.48
CA THR A 102 -21.61 -0.03 6.50
C THR A 102 -20.48 -1.02 6.76
N SER A 103 -19.48 -1.01 5.90
CA SER A 103 -18.26 -1.84 6.02
C SER A 103 -17.04 -0.95 5.88
N ASN A 104 -16.23 -0.88 6.92
CA ASN A 104 -15.02 -0.07 6.96
C ASN A 104 -13.84 -0.95 7.36
N THR A 105 -12.75 -0.86 6.62
CA THR A 105 -11.52 -1.58 6.93
C THR A 105 -10.33 -0.63 6.91
N PHE A 106 -9.57 -0.58 7.97
CA PHE A 106 -8.27 0.08 8.03
C PHE A 106 -7.16 -0.95 8.04
N VAL A 107 -6.12 -0.74 7.25
CA VAL A 107 -5.00 -1.68 7.10
C VAL A 107 -3.69 -1.00 7.44
N ILE A 108 -2.84 -1.73 8.16
CA ILE A 108 -1.43 -1.43 8.40
C ILE A 108 -0.63 -2.61 7.88
N ALA A 109 0.23 -2.40 6.90
CA ALA A 109 0.99 -3.45 6.25
C ALA A 109 2.45 -3.04 5.99
N GLY A 110 3.27 -4.05 5.77
CA GLY A 110 4.53 -3.92 5.08
C GLY A 110 4.32 -4.28 3.62
N ARG A 111 4.90 -3.51 2.70
CA ARG A 111 4.88 -3.81 1.27
C ARG A 111 6.31 -3.99 0.74
N GLY A 112 6.44 -4.83 -0.27
CA GLY A 112 7.67 -5.01 -1.03
C GLY A 112 7.37 -4.99 -2.53
N ALA A 113 8.17 -4.29 -3.30
CA ALA A 113 7.99 -4.18 -4.73
C ALA A 113 9.33 -4.23 -5.47
N TRP A 114 9.29 -4.75 -6.68
CA TRP A 114 10.36 -4.61 -7.65
C TRP A 114 9.99 -3.50 -8.63
N HIS A 115 10.89 -2.51 -8.77
CA HIS A 115 10.73 -1.32 -9.60
C HIS A 115 11.64 -1.39 -10.81
N CYS A 116 11.14 -0.96 -11.98
CA CYS A 116 11.92 -0.88 -13.22
C CYS A 116 11.47 0.28 -14.11
N GLY A 117 12.41 1.09 -14.56
CA GLY A 117 12.16 2.26 -15.44
C GLY A 117 12.24 1.97 -16.94
N TRP A 118 12.68 0.78 -17.36
CA TRP A 118 12.78 0.37 -18.77
C TRP A 118 13.51 1.36 -19.69
N ASP A 119 14.49 2.09 -19.17
CA ASP A 119 15.22 3.16 -19.87
C ASP A 119 14.33 4.31 -20.40
N VAL A 120 13.12 4.46 -19.87
CA VAL A 120 12.22 5.57 -20.19
C VAL A 120 12.34 6.64 -19.11
N PRO A 121 12.78 7.85 -19.47
CA PRO A 121 12.94 8.94 -18.49
C PRO A 121 11.64 9.25 -17.74
N GLY A 122 11.72 9.25 -16.42
CA GLY A 122 10.59 9.55 -15.54
C GLY A 122 9.58 8.40 -15.34
N LEU A 123 9.71 7.30 -16.06
CA LEU A 123 8.86 6.12 -15.87
C LEU A 123 9.44 5.23 -14.77
N ASP A 124 8.57 4.76 -13.89
CA ASP A 124 8.84 3.74 -12.89
C ASP A 124 7.65 2.78 -12.85
N THR A 125 7.85 1.55 -13.29
CA THR A 125 6.84 0.49 -13.19
C THR A 125 7.22 -0.44 -12.07
N TYR A 126 6.22 -0.99 -11.39
CA TYR A 126 6.50 -1.87 -10.26
C TYR A 126 5.46 -2.98 -10.13
N ALA A 127 5.89 -4.06 -9.50
CA ALA A 127 5.04 -5.16 -9.09
C ALA A 127 5.46 -5.61 -7.69
N GLY A 128 4.49 -5.95 -6.84
CA GLY A 128 4.80 -6.27 -5.48
C GLY A 128 3.69 -6.99 -4.73
N ALA A 129 3.95 -7.16 -3.44
CA ALA A 129 3.02 -7.75 -2.49
C ALA A 129 3.07 -7.02 -1.15
N SER A 130 1.99 -7.11 -0.41
CA SER A 130 1.88 -6.58 0.94
C SER A 130 1.36 -7.63 1.92
N ALA A 131 1.73 -7.46 3.19
CA ALA A 131 1.24 -8.30 4.28
C ALA A 131 1.13 -7.47 5.56
N GLY A 132 0.02 -7.64 6.28
CA GLY A 132 -0.25 -6.86 7.48
C GLY A 132 -1.49 -7.29 8.23
N ILE A 133 -2.09 -6.34 8.93
CA ILE A 133 -3.32 -6.52 9.69
C ILE A 133 -4.35 -5.46 9.30
N GLY A 134 -5.59 -5.87 9.23
CA GLY A 134 -6.74 -5.01 9.02
C GLY A 134 -7.62 -4.94 10.27
N PHE A 135 -8.18 -3.77 10.52
CA PHE A 135 -9.20 -3.50 11.53
C PHE A 135 -10.51 -3.29 10.80
N HIS A 136 -11.34 -4.30 10.82
CA HIS A 136 -12.61 -4.33 10.11
C HIS A 136 -13.76 -4.03 11.07
N HIS A 137 -14.60 -3.06 10.68
CA HIS A 137 -15.83 -2.72 11.36
C HIS A 137 -16.99 -2.82 10.40
N TYR A 138 -18.03 -3.57 10.78
CA TYR A 138 -19.26 -3.57 10.01
C TYR A 138 -20.48 -3.31 10.91
N SER A 139 -21.48 -2.67 10.38
CA SER A 139 -22.78 -2.49 11.04
C SER A 139 -23.91 -2.78 10.06
N TYR A 140 -24.98 -3.36 10.57
CA TYR A 140 -26.15 -3.74 9.81
C TYR A 140 -27.42 -3.34 10.59
N TYR A 141 -28.28 -2.56 9.96
CA TYR A 141 -29.64 -2.24 10.42
C TYR A 141 -29.75 -1.80 11.91
N GLY A 142 -28.89 -0.89 12.35
CA GLY A 142 -28.94 -0.34 13.72
C GLY A 142 -28.44 -1.30 14.82
N TYR A 143 -27.96 -2.50 14.46
CA TYR A 143 -27.19 -3.33 15.37
C TYR A 143 -25.73 -2.87 15.33
N ASP A 144 -25.17 -2.60 16.51
CA ASP A 144 -23.73 -2.36 16.65
C ASP A 144 -22.97 -3.54 16.06
N GLY A 145 -22.17 -3.23 15.04
CA GLY A 145 -21.43 -4.23 14.33
C GLY A 145 -20.27 -4.82 15.12
N SER A 146 -19.72 -5.86 14.60
CA SER A 146 -18.56 -6.53 15.17
C SER A 146 -17.28 -5.83 14.73
N ASN A 147 -16.37 -5.55 15.66
CA ASN A 147 -15.01 -5.16 15.39
C ASN A 147 -14.13 -6.41 15.29
N GLN A 148 -13.42 -6.59 14.19
CA GLN A 148 -12.58 -7.74 13.95
C GLN A 148 -11.18 -7.31 13.50
N VAL A 149 -10.17 -8.02 13.99
CA VAL A 149 -8.82 -7.93 13.44
C VAL A 149 -8.67 -9.07 12.43
N ILE A 150 -8.30 -8.73 11.20
CA ILE A 150 -8.17 -9.68 10.10
C ILE A 150 -6.75 -9.64 9.54
N PRO A 151 -6.22 -10.75 9.02
CA PRO A 151 -5.00 -10.71 8.23
C PRO A 151 -5.28 -9.94 6.93
N ALA A 152 -4.35 -9.09 6.52
CA ALA A 152 -4.40 -8.36 5.27
C ALA A 152 -3.21 -8.78 4.40
N PHE A 153 -3.51 -9.30 3.22
CA PHE A 153 -2.52 -9.66 2.21
C PHE A 153 -2.91 -9.02 0.90
N GLY A 154 -1.93 -8.56 0.14
CA GLY A 154 -2.14 -7.93 -1.14
C GLY A 154 -1.11 -8.33 -2.17
N GLY A 155 -1.48 -8.14 -3.43
CA GLY A 155 -0.59 -8.21 -4.57
C GLY A 155 -0.99 -7.13 -5.55
N PHE A 156 -0.02 -6.42 -6.11
CA PHE A 156 -0.28 -5.25 -6.93
C PHE A 156 0.74 -5.11 -8.07
N ILE A 157 0.28 -4.43 -9.11
CA ILE A 157 1.12 -3.91 -10.18
C ILE A 157 0.81 -2.44 -10.36
N GLY A 158 1.79 -1.63 -10.71
CA GLY A 158 1.58 -0.21 -10.89
C GLY A 158 2.64 0.46 -11.74
N GLY A 159 2.42 1.75 -11.93
CA GLY A 159 3.39 2.60 -12.61
C GLY A 159 3.27 4.04 -12.12
N SER A 160 4.41 4.70 -12.07
CA SER A 160 4.53 6.12 -11.77
C SER A 160 5.18 6.84 -12.95
N TYR A 161 4.72 8.03 -13.24
CA TYR A 161 5.35 8.89 -14.23
C TYR A 161 5.73 10.23 -13.58
N PHE A 162 7.02 10.48 -13.48
CA PHE A 162 7.58 11.67 -12.86
C PHE A 162 7.64 12.81 -13.86
N ILE A 163 6.87 13.87 -13.60
CA ILE A 163 6.88 15.12 -14.38
C ILE A 163 7.90 16.14 -13.87
N LYS A 164 8.43 15.91 -12.67
CA LYS A 164 9.55 16.62 -12.05
C LYS A 164 10.45 15.61 -11.35
N PRO A 165 11.70 15.96 -11.06
CA PRO A 165 12.64 15.03 -10.42
C PRO A 165 12.13 14.39 -9.11
N ASN A 166 11.24 15.09 -8.41
CA ASN A 166 10.72 14.69 -7.10
C ASN A 166 9.19 14.55 -7.02
N PHE A 167 8.48 14.69 -8.15
CA PHE A 167 7.00 14.64 -8.17
C PHE A 167 6.47 13.99 -9.44
N GLY A 168 5.49 13.11 -9.29
CA GLY A 168 4.82 12.43 -10.37
C GLY A 168 3.40 11.99 -10.03
N PHE A 169 2.79 11.31 -10.97
CA PHE A 169 1.50 10.64 -10.82
C PHE A 169 1.70 9.14 -10.82
N ASN A 170 0.85 8.41 -10.12
CA ASN A 170 0.87 6.96 -10.12
C ASN A 170 -0.52 6.37 -10.38
N ALA A 171 -0.53 5.16 -10.92
CA ALA A 171 -1.69 4.29 -10.97
C ALA A 171 -1.28 2.88 -10.54
N GLU A 172 -2.14 2.22 -9.79
CA GLU A 172 -1.89 0.88 -9.29
C GLU A 172 -3.17 0.05 -9.37
N ALA A 173 -3.03 -1.22 -9.70
CA ALA A 173 -4.11 -2.20 -9.74
C ALA A 173 -3.68 -3.49 -9.04
N GLY A 174 -4.62 -4.16 -8.36
CA GLY A 174 -4.33 -5.41 -7.66
C GLY A 174 -5.47 -5.85 -6.75
N PHE A 175 -5.13 -6.68 -5.79
CA PHE A 175 -6.00 -7.07 -4.68
C PHE A 175 -5.29 -6.70 -3.37
N ASP A 176 -5.46 -5.47 -2.97
CA ASP A 176 -4.83 -4.85 -1.81
C ASP A 176 -5.86 -3.95 -1.11
N ILE A 177 -5.46 -2.92 -0.37
CA ILE A 177 -6.35 -1.92 0.24
C ILE A 177 -7.26 -1.27 -0.81
N THR A 178 -6.73 -1.09 -2.03
CA THR A 178 -7.48 -0.66 -3.21
C THR A 178 -7.30 -1.66 -4.34
N ASN A 179 -8.37 -1.97 -5.07
CA ASN A 179 -8.29 -2.81 -6.27
C ASN A 179 -7.76 -2.03 -7.48
N PHE A 180 -8.11 -0.76 -7.55
CA PHE A 180 -7.57 0.18 -8.53
C PHE A 180 -7.48 1.56 -7.89
N GLN A 181 -6.34 2.21 -8.05
CA GLN A 181 -6.12 3.57 -7.55
C GLN A 181 -5.36 4.43 -8.55
N VAL A 182 -5.55 5.73 -8.37
CA VAL A 182 -4.73 6.77 -8.97
C VAL A 182 -4.26 7.72 -7.88
N GLY A 183 -3.11 8.32 -8.06
CA GLY A 183 -2.54 9.16 -7.02
C GLY A 183 -1.34 9.96 -7.46
N VAL A 184 -0.62 10.43 -6.46
CA VAL A 184 0.62 11.18 -6.62
C VAL A 184 1.77 10.45 -5.94
N VAL A 185 2.96 10.64 -6.48
CA VAL A 185 4.20 10.10 -5.93
C VAL A 185 5.21 11.20 -5.70
N PHE A 186 5.86 11.15 -4.56
CA PHE A 186 6.94 12.04 -4.17
C PHE A 186 8.21 11.23 -4.00
N LYS A 187 9.32 11.73 -4.59
CA LYS A 187 10.66 11.19 -4.36
C LYS A 187 11.37 12.06 -3.35
N ILE A 188 11.90 11.42 -2.30
CA ILE A 188 12.78 12.01 -1.32
C ILE A 188 14.16 11.38 -1.52
N GLN A 189 15.17 12.21 -1.65
CA GLN A 189 16.55 11.75 -1.76
C GLN A 189 17.22 11.71 -0.39
#